data_355f2c289f3639a84def419006aca0c6
#
_entry.id   355f2c289f3639a84def419006aca0c6
#
_cell.length_a   1.000
_cell.length_b   1.000
_cell.length_c   1.000
_cell.angle_alpha   90.00
_cell.angle_beta   90.00
_cell.angle_gamma   90.00
#
_symmetry.space_group_name_H-M   'P 1'
#
loop_
_entity.id
_entity.type
_entity.pdbx_description
1 polymer ?
#
loop_
_entity_poly.entity_id
_entity_poly.type
_entity_poly.pdbx_seq_one_letter_code
_entity_poly.pdbx_strand_id
1 'polypeptide(L)'
;MLGDKLQPGAQMIPPQLVENDIYTISWNAQSPHDLPDISGLPSLDHAIYLFYTFKFHLGQTYRLFDEVEFENQIREFYANAQQKAVENRLWYVKFLLILAFGTAFHTSQPTLDNEPPGSKFFVRAMGLMPDHTALWKDSLLAIEVLAMAGLYLYSIDERESAHVYVSSGTFSSWHKTLIPGSLAKPYGLRN
;
A
#
# COMPACT_ATOMS: atom_id res chain seq x y z
N MET A 1 -42.82 13.34 59.48
CA MET A 1 -42.86 12.28 58.43
C MET A 1 -42.17 12.84 57.20
N LEU A 2 -40.93 12.44 57.05
CA LEU A 2 -40.09 12.83 55.90
C LEU A 2 -40.44 11.91 54.74
N GLY A 3 -40.83 12.48 53.60
CA GLY A 3 -40.99 11.80 52.32
C GLY A 3 -39.79 12.07 51.45
N ASP A 4 -38.89 11.12 51.42
CA ASP A 4 -37.69 11.14 50.60
C ASP A 4 -38.09 10.85 49.13
N LYS A 5 -37.99 11.85 48.25
CA LYS A 5 -38.11 11.66 46.79
C LYS A 5 -36.77 11.29 46.24
N LEU A 6 -36.58 10.01 46.07
CA LEU A 6 -35.50 9.44 45.20
C LEU A 6 -35.72 9.90 43.77
N GLN A 7 -34.82 10.75 43.29
CA GLN A 7 -34.71 11.04 41.85
C GLN A 7 -34.05 9.81 41.18
N PRO A 8 -34.63 9.30 40.06
CA PRO A 8 -33.96 8.27 39.28
C PRO A 8 -32.71 8.86 38.64
N GLY A 9 -31.59 8.23 38.92
CA GLY A 9 -30.29 8.60 38.39
C GLY A 9 -30.34 8.65 36.87
N ALA A 10 -30.02 9.81 36.32
CA ALA A 10 -29.68 9.95 34.92
C ALA A 10 -28.46 9.06 34.66
N GLN A 11 -28.64 7.93 34.00
CA GLN A 11 -27.57 7.20 33.42
C GLN A 11 -26.88 8.12 32.40
N MET A 12 -25.74 8.67 32.77
CA MET A 12 -24.82 9.27 31.82
C MET A 12 -24.42 8.15 30.86
N ILE A 13 -25.05 8.14 29.70
CA ILE A 13 -24.54 7.42 28.54
C ILE A 13 -23.17 8.03 28.27
N PRO A 14 -22.07 7.26 28.32
CA PRO A 14 -20.77 7.80 27.94
C PRO A 14 -20.92 8.36 26.52
N PRO A 15 -20.33 9.53 26.23
CA PRO A 15 -20.32 10.04 24.88
C PRO A 15 -19.76 8.92 24.01
N GLN A 16 -20.54 8.46 23.03
CA GLN A 16 -20.07 7.55 22.02
C GLN A 16 -18.80 8.21 21.49
N LEU A 17 -17.68 7.52 21.63
CA LEU A 17 -16.47 7.86 20.92
C LEU A 17 -16.89 7.84 19.45
N VAL A 18 -17.15 9.02 18.91
CA VAL A 18 -17.23 9.21 17.47
C VAL A 18 -15.83 8.82 17.02
N GLU A 19 -15.70 7.65 16.42
CA GLU A 19 -14.52 7.29 15.64
C GLU A 19 -14.43 8.35 14.55
N ASN A 20 -13.77 9.46 14.86
CA ASN A 20 -13.34 10.40 13.85
C ASN A 20 -12.22 9.68 13.11
N ASP A 21 -12.50 9.22 11.90
CA ASP A 21 -11.48 8.87 10.93
C ASP A 21 -10.54 10.07 10.88
N ILE A 22 -9.38 9.93 11.52
CA ILE A 22 -8.41 11.02 11.65
C ILE A 22 -7.94 11.45 10.26
N TYR A 23 -7.95 10.51 9.32
CA TYR A 23 -7.57 10.72 7.93
C TYR A 23 -8.59 10.09 6.99
N THR A 24 -8.97 10.80 5.95
CA THR A 24 -9.78 10.26 4.84
C THR A 24 -8.93 10.28 3.57
N ILE A 25 -8.67 9.10 3.01
CA ILE A 25 -7.96 8.96 1.74
C ILE A 25 -8.91 8.42 0.68
N SER A 26 -8.95 9.08 -0.47
CA SER A 26 -9.67 8.62 -1.65
C SER A 26 -8.75 8.55 -2.86
N TRP A 27 -8.95 7.55 -3.71
CA TRP A 27 -8.24 7.41 -4.98
C TRP A 27 -9.17 6.91 -6.06
N ASN A 28 -8.88 7.27 -7.30
CA ASN A 28 -9.57 6.78 -8.48
C ASN A 28 -8.64 5.85 -9.26
N ALA A 29 -9.15 4.69 -9.65
CA ALA A 29 -8.39 3.76 -10.49
C ALA A 29 -8.15 4.40 -11.87
N GLN A 30 -6.89 4.38 -12.31
CA GLN A 30 -6.50 4.81 -13.65
C GLN A 30 -6.66 3.67 -14.63
N SER A 31 -7.00 4.01 -15.88
CA SER A 31 -7.05 3.01 -16.94
C SER A 31 -5.69 2.31 -17.11
N PRO A 32 -5.67 0.99 -17.39
CA PRO A 32 -4.43 0.27 -17.70
C PRO A 32 -3.67 0.86 -18.90
N HIS A 33 -4.37 1.58 -19.78
CA HIS A 33 -3.80 2.21 -20.99
C HIS A 33 -3.26 3.62 -20.74
N ASP A 34 -3.59 4.23 -19.61
CA ASP A 34 -3.10 5.56 -19.28
C ASP A 34 -1.61 5.49 -18.90
N LEU A 35 -0.86 6.49 -19.33
CA LEU A 35 0.54 6.61 -18.98
C LEU A 35 0.67 6.89 -17.47
N PRO A 36 1.52 6.15 -16.75
CA PRO A 36 1.79 6.44 -15.34
C PRO A 36 2.37 7.84 -15.19
N ASP A 37 1.81 8.60 -14.26
CA ASP A 37 2.34 9.92 -13.91
C ASP A 37 3.65 9.77 -13.10
N ILE A 38 4.73 10.35 -13.62
CA ILE A 38 6.05 10.42 -12.97
C ILE A 38 6.37 11.81 -12.42
N SER A 39 5.44 12.76 -12.51
CA SER A 39 5.66 14.13 -12.02
C SER A 39 5.81 14.16 -10.50
N GLY A 40 6.58 15.11 -9.98
CA GLY A 40 6.75 15.29 -8.54
C GLY A 40 7.43 14.10 -7.82
N LEU A 41 8.09 13.21 -8.54
CA LEU A 41 9.00 12.26 -7.91
C LEU A 41 10.19 12.99 -7.28
N PRO A 42 10.71 12.52 -6.13
CA PRO A 42 11.89 13.10 -5.53
C PRO A 42 13.13 12.90 -6.43
N SER A 43 14.23 13.62 -6.15
CA SER A 43 15.50 13.32 -6.80
C SER A 43 15.97 11.89 -6.48
N LEU A 44 16.87 11.33 -7.29
CA LEU A 44 17.41 9.98 -7.06
C LEU A 44 17.97 9.83 -5.63
N ASP A 45 18.78 10.78 -5.19
CA ASP A 45 19.39 10.72 -3.85
C ASP A 45 18.34 10.78 -2.74
N HIS A 46 17.32 11.59 -2.91
CA HIS A 46 16.22 11.66 -1.95
C HIS A 46 15.35 10.38 -1.98
N ALA A 47 15.10 9.80 -3.14
CA ALA A 47 14.40 8.52 -3.26
C ALA A 47 15.15 7.38 -2.57
N ILE A 48 16.48 7.33 -2.74
CA ILE A 48 17.34 6.37 -2.05
C ILE A 48 17.32 6.61 -0.54
N TYR A 49 17.36 7.87 -0.10
CA TYR A 49 17.22 8.21 1.32
C TYR A 49 15.89 7.71 1.91
N LEU A 50 14.76 7.95 1.22
CA LEU A 50 13.45 7.46 1.65
C LEU A 50 13.37 5.93 1.67
N PHE A 51 14.02 5.26 0.70
CA PHE A 51 14.14 3.81 0.69
C PHE A 51 14.92 3.28 1.91
N TYR A 52 16.04 3.90 2.27
CA TYR A 52 16.77 3.53 3.48
C TYR A 52 15.99 3.82 4.77
N THR A 53 15.21 4.89 4.79
CA THR A 53 14.30 5.18 5.90
C THR A 53 13.24 4.09 6.05
N PHE A 54 12.61 3.70 4.96
CA PHE A 54 11.68 2.57 4.92
C PHE A 54 12.34 1.27 5.41
N LYS A 55 13.52 0.96 4.89
CA LYS A 55 14.32 -0.21 5.27
C LYS A 55 14.64 -0.22 6.77
N PHE A 56 15.03 0.90 7.33
CA PHE A 56 15.35 1.01 8.76
C PHE A 56 14.14 0.69 9.65
N HIS A 57 12.96 1.20 9.29
CA HIS A 57 11.75 1.03 10.12
C HIS A 57 11.04 -0.31 9.88
N LEU A 58 10.94 -0.78 8.66
CA LEU A 58 10.17 -1.97 8.29
C LEU A 58 11.02 -3.16 7.85
N GLY A 59 12.21 -2.96 7.32
CA GLY A 59 13.05 -4.02 6.78
C GLY A 59 13.54 -5.02 7.83
N GLN A 60 13.63 -4.63 9.09
CA GLN A 60 13.98 -5.51 10.19
C GLN A 60 12.86 -6.49 10.55
N THR A 61 11.62 -6.06 10.37
CA THR A 61 10.41 -6.84 10.73
C THR A 61 9.87 -7.61 9.54
N TYR A 62 9.87 -7.00 8.37
CA TYR A 62 9.29 -7.55 7.14
C TYR A 62 10.35 -7.64 6.04
N ARG A 63 10.79 -8.85 5.69
CA ARG A 63 11.65 -9.10 4.53
C ARG A 63 10.79 -9.18 3.28
N LEU A 64 10.37 -8.04 2.78
CA LEU A 64 9.45 -7.96 1.63
C LEU A 64 10.15 -8.20 0.29
N PHE A 65 11.47 -7.97 0.18
CA PHE A 65 12.20 -8.06 -1.08
C PHE A 65 13.73 -8.04 -0.87
N ASP A 66 14.50 -8.33 -1.93
CA ASP A 66 15.94 -8.14 -1.94
C ASP A 66 16.29 -6.64 -2.03
N GLU A 67 16.99 -6.16 -1.01
CA GLU A 67 17.27 -4.73 -0.83
C GLU A 67 18.32 -4.22 -1.82
N VAL A 68 19.33 -5.03 -2.13
CA VAL A 68 20.41 -4.64 -3.05
C VAL A 68 19.90 -4.58 -4.48
N GLU A 69 19.10 -5.57 -4.86
CA GLU A 69 18.44 -5.58 -6.17
C GLU A 69 17.50 -4.40 -6.32
N PHE A 70 16.70 -4.10 -5.30
CA PHE A 70 15.75 -3.01 -5.35
C PHE A 70 16.43 -1.64 -5.47
N GLU A 71 17.53 -1.39 -4.75
CA GLU A 71 18.31 -0.15 -4.91
C GLU A 71 18.85 0.01 -6.34
N ASN A 72 19.36 -1.06 -6.93
CA ASN A 72 19.82 -1.03 -8.33
C ASN A 72 18.66 -0.72 -9.28
N GLN A 73 17.49 -1.31 -9.06
CA GLN A 73 16.29 -1.03 -9.84
C GLN A 73 15.84 0.43 -9.72
N ILE A 74 15.97 1.07 -8.54
CA ILE A 74 15.70 2.51 -8.38
C ILE A 74 16.64 3.31 -9.30
N ARG A 75 17.94 3.02 -9.29
CA ARG A 75 18.91 3.73 -10.13
C ARG A 75 18.62 3.56 -11.63
N GLU A 76 18.29 2.36 -12.05
CA GLU A 76 17.86 2.07 -13.43
C GLU A 76 16.56 2.80 -13.80
N PHE A 77 15.61 2.87 -12.87
CA PHE A 77 14.35 3.59 -13.08
C PHE A 77 14.60 5.07 -13.39
N TYR A 78 15.45 5.74 -12.62
CA TYR A 78 15.76 7.16 -12.84
C TYR A 78 16.51 7.44 -14.15
N ALA A 79 17.14 6.45 -14.78
CA ALA A 79 17.76 6.60 -16.09
C ALA A 79 16.71 6.79 -17.21
N ASN A 80 15.51 6.17 -17.09
CA ASN A 80 14.41 6.31 -18.06
C ASN A 80 13.05 6.07 -17.37
N ALA A 81 12.64 6.99 -16.49
CA ALA A 81 11.52 6.81 -15.58
C ALA A 81 10.20 6.55 -16.29
N GLN A 82 9.86 7.29 -17.36
CA GLN A 82 8.60 7.14 -18.05
C GLN A 82 8.46 5.77 -18.70
N GLN A 83 9.49 5.31 -19.40
CA GLN A 83 9.48 4.00 -20.06
C GLN A 83 9.41 2.88 -19.02
N LYS A 84 10.23 2.94 -17.97
CA LYS A 84 10.26 1.94 -16.91
C LYS A 84 8.95 1.85 -16.12
N ALA A 85 8.27 2.99 -15.88
CA ALA A 85 6.96 3.01 -15.24
C ALA A 85 5.89 2.32 -16.06
N VAL A 86 5.94 2.42 -17.39
CA VAL A 86 5.02 1.73 -18.31
C VAL A 86 5.35 0.24 -18.40
N GLU A 87 6.61 -0.11 -18.60
CA GLU A 87 7.06 -1.51 -18.74
C GLU A 87 6.82 -2.34 -17.48
N ASN A 88 7.06 -1.74 -16.32
CA ASN A 88 6.99 -2.40 -15.01
C ASN A 88 6.03 -1.69 -14.06
N ARG A 89 4.77 -1.55 -14.48
CA ARG A 89 3.75 -0.79 -13.74
C ARG A 89 3.60 -1.25 -12.27
N LEU A 90 3.60 -2.55 -12.01
CA LEU A 90 3.46 -3.08 -10.65
C LEU A 90 4.70 -2.81 -9.79
N TRP A 91 5.90 -2.86 -10.38
CA TRP A 91 7.13 -2.43 -9.69
C TRP A 91 7.06 -0.93 -9.36
N TYR A 92 6.56 -0.10 -10.28
CA TYR A 92 6.40 1.33 -10.02
C TYR A 92 5.41 1.61 -8.88
N VAL A 93 4.31 0.85 -8.79
CA VAL A 93 3.39 0.88 -7.64
C VAL A 93 4.14 0.55 -6.33
N LYS A 94 4.94 -0.51 -6.30
CA LYS A 94 5.77 -0.87 -5.14
C LYS A 94 6.73 0.26 -4.76
N PHE A 95 7.40 0.86 -5.74
CA PHE A 95 8.31 1.99 -5.50
C PHE A 95 7.57 3.19 -4.89
N LEU A 96 6.39 3.55 -5.40
CA LEU A 96 5.57 4.62 -4.83
C LEU A 96 5.14 4.32 -3.37
N LEU A 97 4.79 3.08 -3.05
CA LEU A 97 4.48 2.68 -1.67
C LEU A 97 5.68 2.83 -0.75
N ILE A 98 6.88 2.50 -1.21
CA ILE A 98 8.12 2.71 -0.45
C ILE A 98 8.37 4.20 -0.20
N LEU A 99 8.16 5.05 -1.21
CA LEU A 99 8.25 6.51 -1.05
C LEU A 99 7.20 7.05 -0.06
N ALA A 100 5.97 6.49 -0.08
CA ALA A 100 4.92 6.85 0.88
C ALA A 100 5.35 6.56 2.32
N PHE A 101 5.83 5.35 2.58
CA PHE A 101 6.34 4.97 3.91
C PHE A 101 7.57 5.78 4.32
N GLY A 102 8.55 5.93 3.43
CA GLY A 102 9.76 6.70 3.70
C GLY A 102 9.41 8.13 4.10
N THR A 103 8.44 8.75 3.42
CA THR A 103 7.94 10.08 3.75
C THR A 103 7.19 10.09 5.08
N ALA A 104 6.34 9.07 5.34
CA ALA A 104 5.60 8.96 6.59
C ALA A 104 6.52 8.85 7.81
N PHE A 105 7.59 8.06 7.70
CA PHE A 105 8.56 7.91 8.79
C PHE A 105 9.48 9.14 8.98
N HIS A 106 9.69 9.91 7.92
CA HIS A 106 10.50 11.13 7.99
C HIS A 106 9.73 12.30 8.58
N THR A 107 8.42 12.39 8.35
CA THR A 107 7.60 13.53 8.76
C THR A 107 6.88 13.23 10.07
N SER A 108 7.38 13.79 11.17
CA SER A 108 6.76 13.64 12.51
C SER A 108 5.60 14.62 12.77
N GLN A 109 5.31 15.51 11.84
CA GLN A 109 4.28 16.56 12.01
C GLN A 109 3.07 16.26 11.13
N PRO A 110 1.84 16.41 11.68
CA PRO A 110 0.63 16.39 10.84
C PRO A 110 0.73 17.52 9.80
N THR A 111 0.39 17.20 8.56
CA THR A 111 0.29 18.23 7.51
C THR A 111 -0.89 19.16 7.81
N LEU A 112 -0.76 20.45 7.45
CA LEU A 112 -1.79 21.48 7.68
C LEU A 112 -3.15 21.11 7.04
N ASP A 113 -3.12 20.24 6.03
CA ASP A 113 -4.30 19.83 5.26
C ASP A 113 -4.95 18.52 5.77
N ASN A 114 -4.58 18.05 6.97
CA ASN A 114 -5.07 16.79 7.55
C ASN A 114 -4.87 15.55 6.64
N GLU A 115 -3.92 15.64 5.69
CA GLU A 115 -3.54 14.49 4.87
C GLU A 115 -2.49 13.63 5.60
N PRO A 116 -2.59 12.29 5.54
CA PRO A 116 -1.58 11.42 6.10
C PRO A 116 -0.22 11.65 5.45
N PRO A 117 0.88 11.59 6.19
CA PRO A 117 2.21 11.71 5.61
C PRO A 117 2.44 10.65 4.53
N GLY A 118 2.92 11.06 3.35
CA GLY A 118 3.13 10.17 2.21
C GLY A 118 1.89 9.85 1.37
N SER A 119 0.71 10.40 1.73
CA SER A 119 -0.57 10.16 1.03
C SER A 119 -0.50 10.41 -0.47
N LYS A 120 0.24 11.41 -0.93
CA LYS A 120 0.39 11.74 -2.36
C LYS A 120 0.97 10.57 -3.17
N PHE A 121 1.99 9.91 -2.62
CA PHE A 121 2.58 8.72 -3.26
C PHE A 121 1.66 7.51 -3.12
N PHE A 122 1.01 7.36 -1.97
CA PHE A 122 0.07 6.27 -1.74
C PHE A 122 -1.14 6.35 -2.69
N VAL A 123 -1.81 7.50 -2.79
CA VAL A 123 -2.96 7.71 -3.69
C VAL A 123 -2.58 7.42 -5.15
N ARG A 124 -1.40 7.87 -5.58
CA ARG A 124 -0.88 7.56 -6.92
C ARG A 124 -0.64 6.06 -7.10
N ALA A 125 -0.04 5.40 -6.12
CA ALA A 125 0.18 3.95 -6.15
C ALA A 125 -1.14 3.20 -6.30
N MET A 126 -2.15 3.57 -5.50
CA MET A 126 -3.46 2.95 -5.52
C MET A 126 -4.21 3.22 -6.84
N GLY A 127 -4.07 4.41 -7.41
CA GLY A 127 -4.62 4.73 -8.74
C GLY A 127 -4.03 3.88 -9.85
N LEU A 128 -2.76 3.50 -9.74
CA LEU A 128 -2.05 2.67 -10.70
C LEU A 128 -2.21 1.17 -10.44
N MET A 129 -2.83 0.77 -9.34
CA MET A 129 -2.99 -0.64 -8.96
C MET A 129 -3.69 -1.42 -10.09
N PRO A 130 -3.08 -2.49 -10.59
CA PRO A 130 -3.73 -3.35 -11.57
C PRO A 130 -4.98 -4.02 -11.00
N ASP A 131 -5.88 -4.46 -11.88
CA ASP A 131 -7.01 -5.26 -11.47
C ASP A 131 -6.57 -6.63 -10.90
N HIS A 132 -7.48 -7.29 -10.20
CA HIS A 132 -7.19 -8.58 -9.57
C HIS A 132 -6.68 -9.62 -10.57
N THR A 133 -7.20 -9.64 -11.80
CA THR A 133 -6.79 -10.60 -12.84
C THR A 133 -5.35 -10.39 -13.31
N ALA A 134 -4.88 -9.16 -13.36
CA ALA A 134 -3.50 -8.83 -13.71
C ALA A 134 -2.54 -9.12 -12.54
N LEU A 135 -2.95 -8.86 -11.30
CA LEU A 135 -2.16 -9.16 -10.08
C LEU A 135 -1.81 -10.66 -9.95
N TRP A 136 -2.66 -11.55 -10.45
CA TRP A 136 -2.42 -13.00 -10.36
C TRP A 136 -1.26 -13.50 -11.23
N LYS A 137 -0.83 -12.74 -12.23
CA LYS A 137 0.27 -13.11 -13.12
C LYS A 137 1.65 -12.97 -12.45
N ASP A 138 1.84 -11.91 -11.67
CA ASP A 138 3.10 -11.59 -10.97
C ASP A 138 2.97 -11.79 -9.46
N SER A 139 2.89 -13.01 -9.08
CA SER A 139 2.39 -13.41 -7.79
C SER A 139 3.19 -12.98 -6.56
N LEU A 140 4.53 -12.96 -6.62
CA LEU A 140 5.33 -12.53 -5.46
C LEU A 140 5.29 -11.02 -5.32
N LEU A 141 5.54 -10.30 -6.40
CA LEU A 141 5.49 -8.84 -6.41
C LEU A 141 4.08 -8.32 -6.06
N ALA A 142 3.03 -9.02 -6.53
CA ALA A 142 1.65 -8.66 -6.18
C ALA A 142 1.37 -8.83 -4.67
N ILE A 143 1.86 -9.91 -4.06
CA ILE A 143 1.71 -10.14 -2.62
C ILE A 143 2.45 -9.05 -1.83
N GLU A 144 3.66 -8.70 -2.23
CA GLU A 144 4.45 -7.63 -1.61
C GLU A 144 3.71 -6.28 -1.68
N VAL A 145 3.19 -5.93 -2.85
CA VAL A 145 2.45 -4.68 -3.07
C VAL A 145 1.16 -4.65 -2.24
N LEU A 146 0.38 -5.72 -2.24
CA LEU A 146 -0.86 -5.80 -1.45
C LEU A 146 -0.59 -5.73 0.05
N ALA A 147 0.46 -6.42 0.52
CA ALA A 147 0.88 -6.35 1.93
C ALA A 147 1.30 -4.93 2.32
N MET A 148 2.08 -4.26 1.48
CA MET A 148 2.52 -2.88 1.73
C MET A 148 1.33 -1.90 1.71
N ALA A 149 0.40 -2.04 0.77
CA ALA A 149 -0.81 -1.21 0.73
C ALA A 149 -1.65 -1.39 2.01
N GLY A 150 -1.86 -2.64 2.43
CA GLY A 150 -2.57 -2.93 3.68
C GLY A 150 -1.86 -2.40 4.93
N LEU A 151 -0.52 -2.50 5.00
CA LEU A 151 0.26 -1.95 6.10
C LEU A 151 0.16 -0.41 6.17
N TYR A 152 0.18 0.27 5.01
CA TYR A 152 0.03 1.72 4.99
C TYR A 152 -1.37 2.15 5.48
N LEU A 153 -2.44 1.50 4.98
CA LEU A 153 -3.80 1.76 5.42
C LEU A 153 -3.97 1.49 6.92
N TYR A 154 -3.39 0.40 7.42
CA TYR A 154 -3.40 0.11 8.85
C TYR A 154 -2.70 1.20 9.68
N SER A 155 -1.60 1.77 9.17
CA SER A 155 -0.84 2.82 9.87
C SER A 155 -1.60 4.14 10.01
N ILE A 156 -2.60 4.38 9.17
CA ILE A 156 -3.47 5.57 9.21
C ILE A 156 -4.88 5.27 9.77
N ASP A 157 -5.05 4.11 10.42
CA ASP A 157 -6.27 3.63 11.06
C ASP A 157 -7.42 3.23 10.11
N GLU A 158 -7.15 3.14 8.80
CA GLU A 158 -8.07 2.63 7.78
C GLU A 158 -8.13 1.08 7.83
N ARG A 159 -8.65 0.53 8.92
CA ARG A 159 -8.56 -0.91 9.26
C ARG A 159 -9.36 -1.81 8.33
N GLU A 160 -10.55 -1.39 7.92
CA GLU A 160 -11.41 -2.17 7.03
C GLU A 160 -10.76 -2.32 5.66
N SER A 161 -10.29 -1.20 5.10
CA SER A 161 -9.55 -1.20 3.84
C SER A 161 -8.26 -2.01 3.94
N ALA A 162 -7.50 -1.86 5.01
CA ALA A 162 -6.28 -2.63 5.27
C ALA A 162 -6.54 -4.14 5.25
N HIS A 163 -7.61 -4.59 5.92
CA HIS A 163 -7.98 -6.01 5.96
C HIS A 163 -8.28 -6.57 4.57
N VAL A 164 -8.95 -5.82 3.70
CA VAL A 164 -9.26 -6.25 2.32
C VAL A 164 -7.97 -6.51 1.54
N TYR A 165 -6.99 -5.59 1.60
CA TYR A 165 -5.72 -5.74 0.87
C TYR A 165 -4.87 -6.88 1.40
N VAL A 166 -4.74 -7.03 2.71
CA VAL A 166 -3.98 -8.14 3.31
C VAL A 166 -4.63 -9.49 3.00
N SER A 167 -5.96 -9.58 3.10
CA SER A 167 -6.69 -10.82 2.79
C SER A 167 -6.55 -11.21 1.31
N SER A 168 -6.56 -10.25 0.40
CA SER A 168 -6.32 -10.49 -1.03
C SER A 168 -4.91 -11.02 -1.28
N GLY A 169 -3.90 -10.52 -0.58
CA GLY A 169 -2.53 -11.02 -0.66
C GLY A 169 -2.38 -12.44 -0.13
N THR A 170 -3.00 -12.76 0.99
CA THR A 170 -2.97 -14.12 1.56
C THR A 170 -3.68 -15.14 0.65
N PHE A 171 -4.82 -14.77 0.08
CA PHE A 171 -5.54 -15.63 -0.87
C PHE A 171 -4.70 -15.95 -2.11
N SER A 172 -3.98 -14.98 -2.64
CA SER A 172 -3.05 -15.17 -3.77
C SER A 172 -1.92 -16.15 -3.42
N SER A 173 -1.40 -16.10 -2.20
CA SER A 173 -0.37 -17.02 -1.71
C SER A 173 -0.90 -18.44 -1.56
N TRP A 174 -2.10 -18.62 -1.00
CA TRP A 174 -2.74 -19.94 -0.79
C TRP A 174 -3.03 -20.66 -2.09
N HIS A 175 -3.52 -19.96 -3.10
CA HIS A 175 -3.84 -20.55 -4.40
C HIS A 175 -2.61 -21.17 -5.07
N LYS A 176 -1.43 -20.59 -4.90
CA LYS A 176 -0.17 -21.15 -5.44
C LYS A 176 0.32 -22.36 -4.68
N THR A 177 0.13 -22.40 -3.37
CA THR A 177 0.54 -23.53 -2.54
C THR A 177 -0.36 -24.76 -2.80
N LEU A 178 -1.63 -24.53 -3.14
CA LEU A 178 -2.60 -25.61 -3.35
C LEU A 178 -2.66 -26.14 -4.79
N ILE A 179 -2.13 -25.41 -5.78
CA ILE A 179 -2.10 -25.85 -7.19
C ILE A 179 -0.69 -25.77 -7.75
N PRO A 180 0.27 -26.57 -7.25
CA PRO A 180 1.56 -26.68 -7.88
C PRO A 180 1.41 -27.45 -9.18
N GLY A 181 1.39 -26.79 -10.32
CA GLY A 181 1.54 -27.46 -11.62
C GLY A 181 0.45 -27.29 -12.66
N SER A 182 -0.56 -26.43 -12.49
CA SER A 182 -1.62 -26.32 -13.51
C SER A 182 -1.31 -25.37 -14.68
N LEU A 183 -0.12 -24.75 -14.74
CA LEU A 183 0.24 -23.79 -15.80
C LEU A 183 1.43 -24.18 -16.68
N ALA A 184 1.77 -25.48 -16.76
CA ALA A 184 2.85 -25.94 -17.64
C ALA A 184 2.42 -27.14 -18.48
N LYS A 185 1.41 -26.97 -19.37
CA LYS A 185 1.33 -27.77 -20.59
C LYS A 185 0.73 -26.93 -21.72
N PRO A 186 1.54 -26.49 -22.69
CA PRO A 186 0.99 -26.09 -23.98
C PRO A 186 0.41 -27.36 -24.63
N TYR A 187 -0.82 -27.31 -25.04
CA TYR A 187 -1.43 -28.35 -25.87
C TYR A 187 -0.62 -28.48 -27.15
N GLY A 188 0.25 -29.47 -27.20
CA GLY A 188 0.85 -29.94 -28.44
C GLY A 188 -0.19 -30.71 -29.21
N LEU A 189 -0.73 -30.10 -30.26
CA LEU A 189 -1.38 -30.79 -31.35
C LEU A 189 -0.33 -31.72 -31.98
N ARG A 190 -0.52 -33.01 -31.83
CA ARG A 190 0.10 -34.03 -32.71
C ARG A 190 -0.89 -34.37 -33.81
N ASN A 191 -0.43 -34.20 -35.03
CA ASN A 191 -0.97 -34.84 -36.24
C ASN A 191 -0.96 -36.34 -36.15
#